data_8f5d26cd23d9479ad3dcd7fbfcc2672d
#
_entry.id   8f5d26cd23d9479ad3dcd7fbfcc2672d
#
_cell.length_a   1.000
_cell.length_b   1.000
_cell.length_c   1.000
_cell.angle_alpha   90.00
_cell.angle_beta   90.00
_cell.angle_gamma   90.00
#
_symmetry.space_group_name_H-M   'P 1'
#
loop_
_entity.id
_entity.type
_entity.pdbx_description
1 polymer ?
#
loop_
_entity_poly.entity_id
_entity_poly.type
_entity_poly.pdbx_seq_one_letter_code
_entity_poly.pdbx_strand_id
1 'polypeptide(L)'
;MYRLFAPFIVTFATAVLVACSPASSTRPAAGAAGAAASSAAQAVTVQGTDALKFEPSTLTVKAGQPVTLTFTNSGQTIHDWSLAQGAGQPVKISAAGGQSASGTFTIDRPGTYTFICSQPGHEAGGMKGTITAQ
;
A
#
# COMPACT_ATOMS: atom_id res chain seq x y z
N MET A 1 -19.50 -9.14 47.64
CA MET A 1 -19.10 -10.55 47.83
C MET A 1 -17.66 -10.68 47.36
N TYR A 2 -16.75 -10.63 48.33
CA TYR A 2 -15.31 -10.81 48.12
C TYR A 2 -14.98 -12.28 47.98
N ARG A 3 -14.24 -12.68 46.94
CA ARG A 3 -13.52 -13.95 46.92
C ARG A 3 -12.02 -13.70 46.69
N LEU A 4 -11.32 -13.78 47.78
CA LEU A 4 -9.87 -13.93 47.87
C LEU A 4 -9.51 -15.34 47.34
N PHE A 5 -8.54 -15.45 46.48
CA PHE A 5 -7.77 -16.66 46.28
C PHE A 5 -6.28 -16.36 46.40
N ALA A 6 -5.67 -17.08 47.28
CA ALA A 6 -4.30 -17.01 47.75
C ALA A 6 -3.31 -17.71 46.79
N PRO A 7 -1.99 -17.42 46.95
CA PRO A 7 -0.98 -17.83 45.98
C PRO A 7 -0.46 -19.24 46.27
N PHE A 8 -0.20 -20.01 45.23
CA PHE A 8 0.62 -21.24 45.35
C PHE A 8 2.05 -20.92 44.89
N ILE A 9 2.94 -20.90 45.89
CA ILE A 9 4.39 -20.93 45.71
C ILE A 9 4.79 -22.41 45.52
N VAL A 10 5.37 -22.76 44.39
CA VAL A 10 6.08 -24.03 44.19
C VAL A 10 7.53 -23.70 43.87
N THR A 11 8.36 -23.85 44.87
CA THR A 11 9.82 -23.88 44.76
C THR A 11 10.25 -25.28 44.30
N PHE A 12 10.94 -25.36 43.19
CA PHE A 12 11.78 -26.54 42.84
C PHE A 12 13.22 -26.08 42.64
N ALA A 13 14.04 -26.63 43.55
CA ALA A 13 15.49 -26.49 43.50
C ALA A 13 16.12 -27.71 42.81
N THR A 14 17.37 -27.52 42.39
CA THR A 14 18.41 -28.51 42.03
C THR A 14 18.27 -29.13 40.63
N ALA A 15 19.29 -29.24 39.82
CA ALA A 15 20.69 -29.60 40.00
C ALA A 15 21.55 -29.19 38.80
N VAL A 16 22.77 -28.77 39.11
CA VAL A 16 23.87 -28.52 38.18
C VAL A 16 24.42 -29.82 37.65
N LEU A 17 24.49 -30.02 36.35
CA LEU A 17 25.32 -30.98 35.69
C LEU A 17 26.14 -30.32 34.60
N VAL A 18 27.40 -30.07 34.92
CA VAL A 18 28.45 -29.69 33.97
C VAL A 18 28.81 -30.92 33.17
N ALA A 19 28.57 -30.91 31.87
CA ALA A 19 29.15 -31.87 30.93
C ALA A 19 29.87 -31.07 29.84
N CYS A 20 31.19 -31.08 29.91
CA CYS A 20 32.07 -30.73 28.81
C CYS A 20 31.89 -31.72 27.67
N SER A 21 31.63 -31.26 26.46
CA SER A 21 31.81 -32.03 25.23
C SER A 21 32.29 -31.15 24.09
N PRO A 22 33.10 -31.69 23.17
CA PRO A 22 34.02 -30.92 22.34
C PRO A 22 33.33 -30.23 21.16
N ALA A 23 33.98 -29.17 20.75
CA ALA A 23 33.65 -28.34 19.59
C ALA A 23 33.60 -29.21 18.31
N SER A 24 32.42 -29.35 17.73
CA SER A 24 32.23 -29.64 16.30
C SER A 24 31.98 -28.34 15.58
N SER A 25 32.98 -27.85 14.88
CA SER A 25 32.89 -26.74 13.96
C SER A 25 32.01 -27.14 12.76
N THR A 26 30.72 -26.99 12.89
CA THR A 26 29.82 -27.01 11.73
C THR A 26 29.71 -25.61 11.22
N ARG A 27 30.45 -25.31 10.15
CA ARG A 27 30.34 -24.09 9.35
C ARG A 27 28.90 -23.91 8.91
N PRO A 28 28.20 -22.86 9.31
CA PRO A 28 26.89 -22.61 8.74
C PRO A 28 27.08 -22.25 7.26
N ALA A 29 26.44 -23.07 6.40
CA ALA A 29 26.26 -22.70 5.00
C ALA A 29 25.60 -21.33 4.95
N ALA A 30 26.29 -20.37 4.33
CA ALA A 30 25.74 -19.08 4.01
C ALA A 30 24.53 -19.30 3.09
N GLY A 31 23.35 -19.42 3.69
CA GLY A 31 22.11 -19.24 2.97
C GLY A 31 22.12 -17.83 2.43
N ALA A 32 22.24 -17.70 1.12
CA ALA A 32 21.97 -16.45 0.41
C ALA A 32 20.52 -16.08 0.73
N ALA A 33 20.34 -15.27 1.77
CA ALA A 33 19.12 -14.52 1.95
C ALA A 33 19.09 -13.56 0.76
N GLY A 34 18.32 -13.93 -0.27
CA GLY A 34 17.97 -13.01 -1.33
C GLY A 34 17.33 -11.81 -0.67
N ALA A 35 18.07 -10.71 -0.61
CA ALA A 35 17.50 -9.42 -0.24
C ALA A 35 16.42 -9.15 -1.29
N ALA A 36 15.16 -9.41 -0.94
CA ALA A 36 14.04 -8.84 -1.65
C ALA A 36 14.26 -7.34 -1.58
N ALA A 37 14.71 -6.76 -2.68
CA ALA A 37 14.81 -5.32 -2.82
C ALA A 37 13.39 -4.79 -2.61
N SER A 38 13.13 -4.26 -1.42
CA SER A 38 11.92 -3.52 -1.13
C SER A 38 11.95 -2.30 -2.05
N SER A 39 11.29 -2.41 -3.21
CA SER A 39 11.16 -1.26 -4.09
C SER A 39 10.30 -0.24 -3.37
N ALA A 40 10.88 0.88 -3.03
CA ALA A 40 10.14 1.98 -2.40
C ALA A 40 8.95 2.34 -3.28
N ALA A 41 7.74 2.34 -2.71
CA ALA A 41 6.53 2.73 -3.42
C ALA A 41 6.69 4.15 -3.96
N GLN A 42 6.33 4.36 -5.22
CA GLN A 42 6.27 5.68 -5.82
C GLN A 42 5.09 6.44 -5.23
N ALA A 43 5.29 7.63 -4.70
CA ALA A 43 4.21 8.47 -4.18
C ALA A 43 3.74 9.46 -5.26
N VAL A 44 2.44 9.49 -5.52
CA VAL A 44 1.80 10.47 -6.41
C VAL A 44 0.60 11.10 -5.72
N THR A 45 0.35 12.36 -6.00
CA THR A 45 -0.83 13.09 -5.49
C THR A 45 -1.63 13.61 -6.67
N VAL A 46 -2.95 13.46 -6.60
CA VAL A 46 -3.91 13.98 -7.58
C VAL A 46 -5.02 14.70 -6.83
N GLN A 47 -5.40 15.86 -7.32
CA GLN A 47 -6.54 16.62 -6.82
C GLN A 47 -7.72 16.51 -7.78
N GLY A 48 -8.92 16.34 -7.24
CA GLY A 48 -10.18 16.44 -8.00
C GLY A 48 -10.91 17.71 -7.63
N THR A 49 -11.55 18.36 -8.62
CA THR A 49 -12.26 19.63 -8.45
C THR A 49 -13.69 19.57 -8.99
N ASP A 50 -14.59 20.42 -8.50
CA ASP A 50 -15.96 20.54 -9.02
C ASP A 50 -16.02 21.13 -10.45
N ALA A 51 -14.89 21.60 -11.00
CA ALA A 51 -14.75 21.89 -12.42
C ALA A 51 -14.62 20.61 -13.29
N LEU A 52 -14.84 19.42 -12.70
CA LEU A 52 -14.72 18.10 -13.33
C LEU A 52 -13.33 17.88 -13.95
N LYS A 53 -12.29 18.20 -13.19
CA LYS A 53 -10.90 18.04 -13.60
C LYS A 53 -10.06 17.35 -12.53
N PHE A 54 -9.04 16.65 -12.99
CA PHE A 54 -7.93 16.18 -12.18
C PHE A 54 -6.70 17.08 -12.37
N GLU A 55 -6.00 17.31 -11.26
CA GLU A 55 -4.77 18.09 -11.25
C GLU A 55 -3.68 17.34 -10.44
N PRO A 56 -2.59 16.91 -11.08
CA PRO A 56 -2.35 16.92 -12.53
C PRO A 56 -3.24 15.90 -13.28
N SER A 57 -3.55 16.19 -14.54
CA SER A 57 -4.29 15.27 -15.41
C SER A 57 -3.38 14.25 -16.13
N THR A 58 -2.07 14.36 -15.95
CA THR A 58 -1.08 13.45 -16.52
C THR A 58 -0.10 12.99 -15.45
N LEU A 59 0.12 11.69 -15.35
CA LEU A 59 1.04 11.08 -14.40
C LEU A 59 2.07 10.22 -15.13
N THR A 60 3.24 10.07 -14.53
CA THR A 60 4.27 9.11 -15.00
C THR A 60 4.75 8.28 -13.81
N VAL A 61 4.78 6.96 -13.98
CA VAL A 61 5.21 6.01 -12.96
C VAL A 61 6.10 4.92 -13.57
N LYS A 62 6.78 4.14 -12.74
CA LYS A 62 7.54 2.97 -13.19
C LYS A 62 6.64 1.75 -13.21
N ALA A 63 6.62 1.02 -14.32
CA ALA A 63 5.93 -0.24 -14.44
C ALA A 63 6.50 -1.30 -13.49
N GLY A 64 5.65 -2.19 -12.98
CA GLY A 64 6.03 -3.25 -12.04
C GLY A 64 6.39 -2.78 -10.62
N GLN A 65 6.28 -1.48 -10.35
CA GLN A 65 6.56 -0.93 -9.02
C GLN A 65 5.27 -0.49 -8.32
N PRO A 66 5.14 -0.68 -7.00
CA PRO A 66 3.98 -0.18 -6.27
C PRO A 66 3.93 1.35 -6.31
N VAL A 67 2.73 1.88 -6.50
CA VAL A 67 2.41 3.30 -6.51
C VAL A 67 1.43 3.58 -5.39
N THR A 68 1.77 4.47 -4.48
CA THR A 68 0.84 5.01 -3.49
C THR A 68 0.29 6.33 -4.00
N LEU A 69 -1.00 6.35 -4.30
CA LEU A 69 -1.71 7.55 -4.75
C LEU A 69 -2.49 8.15 -3.61
N THR A 70 -2.29 9.45 -3.38
CA THR A 70 -3.15 10.27 -2.52
C THR A 70 -4.07 11.10 -3.40
N PHE A 71 -5.37 10.84 -3.28
CA PHE A 71 -6.41 11.59 -3.96
C PHE A 71 -7.01 12.60 -2.99
N THR A 72 -6.93 13.89 -3.33
CA THR A 72 -7.53 14.98 -2.56
C THR A 72 -8.70 15.56 -3.33
N ASN A 73 -9.87 15.54 -2.74
CA ASN A 73 -11.05 16.16 -3.31
C ASN A 73 -11.20 17.59 -2.76
N SER A 74 -10.86 18.58 -3.58
CA SER A 74 -11.01 20.01 -3.22
C SER A 74 -12.37 20.59 -3.59
N GLY A 75 -13.25 19.78 -4.19
CA GLY A 75 -14.64 20.14 -4.48
C GLY A 75 -15.57 19.96 -3.28
N GLN A 76 -16.86 20.17 -3.50
CA GLN A 76 -17.93 19.97 -2.53
C GLN A 76 -18.66 18.64 -2.75
N THR A 77 -18.65 18.14 -3.98
CA THR A 77 -19.29 16.88 -4.35
C THR A 77 -18.32 15.70 -4.17
N ILE A 78 -18.87 14.49 -4.09
CA ILE A 78 -18.03 13.29 -4.05
C ILE A 78 -17.34 13.09 -5.40
N HIS A 79 -16.05 12.83 -5.36
CA HIS A 79 -15.25 12.42 -6.52
C HIS A 79 -14.50 11.14 -6.24
N ASP A 80 -14.07 10.45 -7.28
CA ASP A 80 -13.14 9.33 -7.19
C ASP A 80 -12.08 9.38 -8.29
N TRP A 81 -10.96 8.74 -7.99
CA TRP A 81 -9.93 8.43 -8.95
C TRP A 81 -10.00 6.93 -9.24
N SER A 82 -10.32 6.56 -10.46
CA SER A 82 -10.48 5.18 -10.90
C SER A 82 -9.57 4.89 -12.08
N LEU A 83 -8.72 3.87 -11.96
CA LEU A 83 -7.89 3.40 -13.05
C LEU A 83 -8.66 2.35 -13.85
N ALA A 84 -8.76 2.57 -15.18
CA ALA A 84 -9.47 1.69 -16.08
C ALA A 84 -8.82 0.29 -16.17
N GLN A 85 -9.59 -0.70 -16.59
CA GLN A 85 -9.09 -2.06 -16.81
C GLN A 85 -7.95 -2.08 -17.83
N GLY A 86 -7.01 -3.01 -17.65
CA GLY A 86 -5.83 -3.17 -18.52
C GLY A 86 -4.51 -2.75 -17.89
N ALA A 87 -4.56 -1.95 -16.83
CA ALA A 87 -3.37 -1.53 -16.09
C ALA A 87 -2.93 -2.54 -14.99
N GLY A 88 -3.69 -3.60 -14.77
CA GLY A 88 -3.54 -4.55 -13.66
C GLY A 88 -4.87 -4.73 -12.93
N GLN A 89 -4.84 -4.79 -11.61
CA GLN A 89 -6.08 -4.84 -10.81
C GLN A 89 -6.84 -3.51 -10.88
N PRO A 90 -8.18 -3.54 -11.01
CA PRO A 90 -9.00 -2.34 -10.95
C PRO A 90 -8.80 -1.61 -9.62
N VAL A 91 -8.60 -0.31 -9.68
CA VAL A 91 -8.41 0.53 -8.50
C VAL A 91 -9.41 1.68 -8.52
N LYS A 92 -10.02 1.94 -7.37
CA LYS A 92 -10.89 3.08 -7.13
C LYS A 92 -10.60 3.69 -5.76
N ILE A 93 -10.32 4.98 -5.73
CA ILE A 93 -10.04 5.75 -4.52
C ILE A 93 -11.06 6.89 -4.48
N SER A 94 -11.98 6.86 -3.53
CA SER A 94 -13.08 7.83 -3.41
C SER A 94 -12.84 8.76 -2.23
N ALA A 95 -13.16 10.04 -2.39
CA ALA A 95 -13.13 11.02 -1.33
C ALA A 95 -14.38 11.92 -1.38
N ALA A 96 -14.99 12.17 -0.23
CA ALA A 96 -16.03 13.17 -0.09
C ALA A 96 -15.46 14.58 -0.28
N GLY A 97 -16.32 15.56 -0.48
CA GLY A 97 -15.90 16.96 -0.63
C GLY A 97 -15.00 17.43 0.52
N GLY A 98 -13.89 18.06 0.22
CA GLY A 98 -12.90 18.53 1.18
C GLY A 98 -12.05 17.42 1.85
N GLN A 99 -12.20 16.14 1.45
CA GLN A 99 -11.49 15.02 2.05
C GLN A 99 -10.39 14.47 1.13
N SER A 100 -9.49 13.69 1.72
CA SER A 100 -8.45 12.94 1.01
C SER A 100 -8.57 11.47 1.32
N ALA A 101 -8.21 10.64 0.35
CA ALA A 101 -8.09 9.19 0.49
C ALA A 101 -6.85 8.70 -0.22
N SER A 102 -6.29 7.58 0.21
CA SER A 102 -5.09 7.00 -0.40
C SER A 102 -5.32 5.53 -0.73
N GLY A 103 -4.64 5.06 -1.78
CA GLY A 103 -4.62 3.67 -2.17
C GLY A 103 -3.30 3.31 -2.83
N THR A 104 -2.98 2.02 -2.84
CA THR A 104 -1.78 1.51 -3.49
C THR A 104 -2.17 0.58 -4.63
N PHE A 105 -1.50 0.70 -5.77
CA PHE A 105 -1.69 -0.14 -6.95
C PHE A 105 -0.37 -0.38 -7.67
N THR A 106 -0.37 -1.30 -8.62
CA THR A 106 0.77 -1.54 -9.52
C THR A 106 0.25 -1.60 -10.95
N ILE A 107 0.98 -0.99 -11.88
CA ILE A 107 0.77 -1.14 -13.31
C ILE A 107 1.87 -2.07 -13.81
N ASP A 108 1.51 -3.31 -14.16
CA ASP A 108 2.47 -4.36 -14.44
C ASP A 108 3.19 -4.19 -15.78
N ARG A 109 2.57 -3.50 -16.74
CA ARG A 109 3.09 -3.36 -18.11
C ARG A 109 3.32 -1.90 -18.47
N PRO A 110 4.43 -1.58 -19.16
CA PRO A 110 4.61 -0.27 -19.75
C PRO A 110 3.46 0.08 -20.70
N GLY A 111 3.05 1.33 -20.72
CA GLY A 111 1.95 1.82 -21.55
C GLY A 111 1.30 3.06 -21.00
N THR A 112 0.35 3.61 -21.74
CA THR A 112 -0.47 4.75 -21.31
C THR A 112 -1.89 4.26 -21.02
N TYR A 113 -2.38 4.59 -19.83
CA TYR A 113 -3.68 4.16 -19.32
C TYR A 113 -4.51 5.40 -18.95
N THR A 114 -5.82 5.27 -19.04
CA THR A 114 -6.73 6.36 -18.66
C THR A 114 -7.23 6.15 -17.25
N PHE A 115 -7.25 7.19 -16.44
CA PHE A 115 -7.99 7.24 -15.20
C PHE A 115 -9.15 8.22 -15.31
N ILE A 116 -10.23 7.95 -14.58
CA ILE A 116 -11.49 8.70 -14.66
C ILE A 116 -12.08 8.93 -13.26
N CYS A 117 -13.02 9.87 -13.17
CA CYS A 117 -13.99 9.87 -12.09
C CYS A 117 -15.21 9.04 -12.51
N SER A 118 -15.53 7.99 -11.75
CA SER A 118 -16.62 7.08 -12.10
C SER A 118 -18.00 7.57 -11.63
N GLN A 119 -18.08 8.77 -11.07
CA GLN A 119 -19.37 9.38 -10.70
C GLN A 119 -20.20 9.68 -11.96
N PRO A 120 -21.53 9.48 -11.92
CA PRO A 120 -22.38 9.68 -13.08
C PRO A 120 -22.18 11.07 -13.73
N GLY A 121 -21.87 11.08 -15.02
CA GLY A 121 -21.67 12.30 -15.80
C GLY A 121 -20.30 12.97 -15.68
N HIS A 122 -19.47 12.62 -14.69
CA HIS A 122 -18.20 13.30 -14.45
C HIS A 122 -17.16 13.00 -15.54
N GLU A 123 -17.04 11.75 -15.98
CA GLU A 123 -16.18 11.39 -17.11
C GLU A 123 -16.59 12.09 -18.40
N ALA A 124 -17.90 12.13 -18.70
CA ALA A 124 -18.46 12.84 -19.86
C ALA A 124 -18.23 14.35 -19.76
N GLY A 125 -18.25 14.90 -18.55
CA GLY A 125 -17.91 16.30 -18.26
C GLY A 125 -16.41 16.63 -18.36
N GLY A 126 -15.56 15.60 -18.60
CA GLY A 126 -14.13 15.79 -18.82
C GLY A 126 -13.24 15.43 -17.63
N MET A 127 -13.81 14.84 -16.55
CA MET A 127 -13.03 14.42 -15.38
C MET A 127 -12.28 13.11 -15.66
N LYS A 128 -11.22 13.24 -16.43
CA LYS A 128 -10.33 12.13 -16.84
C LYS A 128 -8.89 12.61 -17.01
N GLY A 129 -7.96 11.67 -16.98
CA GLY A 129 -6.55 11.91 -17.20
C GLY A 129 -5.83 10.67 -17.67
N THR A 130 -4.51 10.76 -17.82
CA THR A 130 -3.67 9.67 -18.29
C THR A 130 -2.52 9.40 -17.33
N ILE A 131 -2.16 8.13 -17.19
CA ILE A 131 -0.99 7.67 -16.47
C ILE A 131 -0.12 6.83 -17.40
N THR A 132 1.14 7.24 -17.57
CA THR A 132 2.13 6.52 -18.35
C THR A 132 3.02 5.71 -17.42
N ALA A 133 3.02 4.39 -17.60
CA ALA A 133 3.93 3.47 -16.95
C ALA A 133 5.12 3.18 -17.88
N GLN A 134 6.37 3.30 -17.39
CA GLN A 134 7.60 3.10 -18.15
C GLN A 134 8.70 2.41 -17.35
#